data_d7e33cc91e4f459e86169cfb54fffa5c
#
_entry.id   d7e33cc91e4f459e86169cfb54fffa5c
#
_cell.length_a   1.000
_cell.length_b   1.000
_cell.length_c   1.000
_cell.angle_alpha   90.00
_cell.angle_beta   90.00
_cell.angle_gamma   90.00
#
_symmetry.space_group_name_H-M   'P 1'
#
loop_
_entity.id
_entity.type
_entity.pdbx_description
1 polymer ?
#
loop_
_entity_poly.entity_id
_entity_poly.type
_entity_poly.pdbx_seq_one_letter_code
_entity_poly.pdbx_strand_id
1 'polypeptide(L)'
;MTGDTRRPASYARQPLIALVLLLLSGSVLAAPQPITDLPLQAEGEQQWRLPAGQYQGSFTIDQPMTLTCEPGAAFRGRGEGNGLTIRAQNVQVQGCTFLDWGHDLTAMNAAVFIQPVAQGAVIKENRMHGQGFGIWVDGARDVSLVDNHIQGDPGLRSQDRGNGIHLYAVHGARVIGNQIRETRDGIYIDTSSGNLLQGNTLEDLRYGVHYMFANDNRLLGNTTRRTRTGYALMQSRQLTVIGNRSEQDQNYGILMNYITYSTLRDNVVTDVRDGSTGDTMITGAEGKALFIYNSLFNRIEGNHFEGSAVGIHLTAGSEDNRIAGNVFAGNQRQVKYVATRLQEWSADGRGNYWGDYLGWDRNGDGLGDLAYEPNDNVDRLLWVYPQVRLLMNSPGIELLRWVQRAFPVMKSPGVMDSHPLMEMPVLAPQPNTARENAS
;
A
#
# COMPACT_ATOMS: atom_id res chain seq x y z
N MET A 1 60.26 61.98 39.43
CA MET A 1 61.44 61.32 40.01
C MET A 1 61.31 59.85 39.62
N THR A 2 62.17 59.51 38.68
CA THR A 2 63.01 58.31 38.56
C THR A 2 62.22 56.98 38.65
N GLY A 3 61.94 56.27 37.62
CA GLY A 3 62.89 55.62 36.72
C GLY A 3 63.21 54.21 37.19
N ASP A 4 62.75 53.21 36.55
CA ASP A 4 63.69 52.14 36.20
C ASP A 4 63.03 51.23 35.12
N THR A 5 63.77 51.09 34.07
CA THR A 5 63.51 50.24 32.89
C THR A 5 64.20 48.89 33.14
N ARG A 6 63.42 47.78 33.11
CA ARG A 6 64.01 46.45 32.80
C ARG A 6 63.12 45.67 31.86
N ARG A 7 63.59 45.51 30.64
CA ARG A 7 63.10 44.50 29.70
C ARG A 7 63.59 43.11 30.14
N PRO A 8 62.73 42.06 30.05
CA PRO A 8 63.26 40.72 29.93
C PRO A 8 63.08 40.19 28.51
N ALA A 9 64.02 39.31 28.18
CA ALA A 9 64.35 38.69 26.93
C ALA A 9 63.20 37.93 26.23
N SER A 10 63.18 38.06 24.92
CA SER A 10 62.38 37.30 23.98
C SER A 10 62.84 35.85 23.89
N TYR A 11 62.01 34.89 24.38
CA TYR A 11 62.14 33.51 24.02
C TYR A 11 61.28 33.25 22.75
N ALA A 12 61.98 33.02 21.64
CA ALA A 12 61.38 32.53 20.41
C ALA A 12 60.89 31.09 20.63
N ARG A 13 59.57 30.88 20.70
CA ARG A 13 58.96 29.58 20.62
C ARG A 13 58.71 29.24 19.15
N GLN A 14 59.44 28.29 18.62
CA GLN A 14 59.12 27.63 17.34
C GLN A 14 57.82 26.89 17.46
N PRO A 15 56.87 27.04 16.50
CA PRO A 15 55.68 26.19 16.49
C PRO A 15 56.07 24.82 15.92
N LEU A 16 55.89 23.77 16.74
CA LEU A 16 55.85 22.41 16.27
C LEU A 16 54.57 22.24 15.43
N ILE A 17 54.68 22.19 14.13
CA ILE A 17 53.63 21.80 13.23
C ILE A 17 53.49 20.28 13.35
N ALA A 18 52.57 19.79 14.19
CA ALA A 18 52.18 18.41 14.20
C ALA A 18 51.30 18.18 12.96
N LEU A 19 51.83 17.56 11.93
CA LEU A 19 51.11 17.06 10.76
C LEU A 19 50.25 15.90 11.19
N VAL A 20 48.97 16.17 11.52
CA VAL A 20 47.96 15.13 11.74
C VAL A 20 47.53 14.62 10.37
N LEU A 21 48.10 13.53 9.89
CA LEU A 21 47.57 12.75 8.77
C LEU A 21 46.25 12.12 9.24
N LEU A 22 45.12 12.79 8.97
CA LEU A 22 43.82 12.15 8.97
C LEU A 22 43.79 11.15 7.82
N LEU A 23 44.04 9.88 8.13
CA LEU A 23 43.65 8.75 7.28
C LEU A 23 42.12 8.74 7.22
N LEU A 24 41.54 9.46 6.25
CA LEU A 24 40.20 9.25 5.79
C LEU A 24 40.16 7.85 5.15
N SER A 25 39.90 6.83 5.98
CA SER A 25 39.43 5.55 5.48
C SER A 25 38.01 5.73 4.92
N GLY A 26 37.89 6.41 3.78
CA GLY A 26 36.71 6.33 2.97
C GLY A 26 36.55 4.89 2.53
N SER A 27 35.52 4.23 3.00
CA SER A 27 35.09 2.94 2.46
C SER A 27 34.84 3.18 0.98
N VAL A 28 35.79 2.81 0.13
CA VAL A 28 35.57 2.79 -1.33
C VAL A 28 34.54 1.68 -1.53
N LEU A 29 33.30 2.07 -1.81
CA LEU A 29 32.27 1.12 -2.26
C LEU A 29 32.88 0.29 -3.38
N ALA A 30 33.03 -1.01 -3.17
CA ALA A 30 33.54 -1.88 -4.20
C ALA A 30 32.61 -1.81 -5.42
N ALA A 31 33.15 -1.51 -6.58
CA ALA A 31 32.33 -1.48 -7.81
C ALA A 31 31.60 -2.82 -8.00
N PRO A 32 30.36 -2.81 -8.49
CA PRO A 32 29.64 -4.03 -8.77
C PRO A 32 30.40 -4.91 -9.76
N GLN A 33 30.44 -6.19 -9.52
CA GLN A 33 31.13 -7.17 -10.35
C GLN A 33 30.22 -7.65 -11.48
N PRO A 34 30.74 -7.88 -12.70
CA PRO A 34 29.98 -8.54 -13.74
C PRO A 34 29.50 -9.93 -13.30
N ILE A 35 28.26 -10.28 -13.62
CA ILE A 35 27.72 -11.61 -13.28
C ILE A 35 28.53 -12.73 -13.92
N THR A 36 29.20 -12.46 -15.04
CA THR A 36 30.05 -13.37 -15.78
C THR A 36 31.33 -13.80 -15.04
N ASP A 37 31.68 -13.09 -13.95
CA ASP A 37 32.82 -13.49 -13.09
C ASP A 37 32.45 -14.66 -12.16
N LEU A 38 31.17 -15.03 -12.10
CA LEU A 38 30.69 -16.18 -11.34
C LEU A 38 30.86 -17.48 -12.14
N PRO A 39 30.88 -18.64 -11.47
CA PRO A 39 31.07 -19.94 -12.10
C PRO A 39 29.79 -20.40 -12.85
N LEU A 40 29.35 -19.60 -13.79
CA LEU A 40 28.15 -19.88 -14.58
C LEU A 40 28.35 -21.08 -15.49
N GLN A 41 27.37 -21.96 -15.54
CA GLN A 41 27.32 -23.10 -16.47
C GLN A 41 26.39 -22.77 -17.63
N ALA A 42 26.87 -22.85 -18.85
CA ALA A 42 26.06 -22.63 -20.05
C ALA A 42 25.08 -23.79 -20.25
N GLU A 43 23.80 -23.48 -20.45
CA GLU A 43 22.74 -24.45 -20.78
C GLU A 43 22.19 -24.28 -22.19
N GLY A 44 22.56 -23.17 -22.86
CA GLY A 44 22.12 -22.84 -24.21
C GLY A 44 22.57 -21.45 -24.60
N GLU A 45 22.06 -20.96 -25.69
CA GLU A 45 22.29 -19.58 -26.13
C GLU A 45 21.63 -18.62 -25.14
N GLN A 46 22.43 -17.78 -24.49
CA GLN A 46 21.99 -16.83 -23.44
C GLN A 46 21.33 -17.48 -22.21
N GLN A 47 21.47 -18.78 -22.01
CA GLN A 47 20.93 -19.51 -20.85
C GLN A 47 22.06 -19.97 -19.94
N TRP A 48 22.03 -19.56 -18.69
CA TRP A 48 23.08 -19.78 -17.71
C TRP A 48 22.49 -20.31 -16.42
N ARG A 49 23.17 -21.30 -15.85
CA ARG A 49 22.88 -21.84 -14.52
C ARG A 49 23.94 -21.40 -13.55
N LEU A 50 23.52 -20.89 -12.39
CA LEU A 50 24.39 -20.59 -11.26
C LEU A 50 24.34 -21.77 -10.29
N PRO A 51 25.45 -22.50 -10.05
CA PRO A 51 25.50 -23.62 -9.13
C PRO A 51 25.18 -23.21 -7.67
N ALA A 52 24.85 -24.22 -6.83
CA ALA A 52 24.68 -24.01 -5.40
C ALA A 52 25.97 -23.43 -4.79
N GLY A 53 25.82 -22.39 -3.93
CA GLY A 53 26.95 -21.70 -3.31
C GLY A 53 26.58 -20.33 -2.77
N GLN A 54 27.52 -19.71 -2.02
CA GLN A 54 27.38 -18.34 -1.51
C GLN A 54 28.25 -17.40 -2.33
N TYR A 55 27.64 -16.47 -3.04
CA TYR A 55 28.31 -15.52 -3.92
C TYR A 55 28.29 -14.13 -3.28
N GLN A 56 29.45 -13.74 -2.71
CA GLN A 56 29.54 -12.53 -1.92
C GLN A 56 29.90 -11.31 -2.79
N GLY A 57 29.08 -10.26 -2.73
CA GLY A 57 29.32 -8.99 -3.41
C GLY A 57 28.02 -8.38 -3.99
N SER A 58 28.22 -7.37 -4.79
CA SER A 58 27.19 -6.75 -5.64
C SER A 58 27.48 -7.12 -7.09
N PHE A 59 26.46 -7.50 -7.84
CA PHE A 59 26.64 -8.01 -9.20
C PHE A 59 25.86 -7.20 -10.24
N THR A 60 26.30 -7.24 -11.50
CA THR A 60 25.61 -6.61 -12.64
C THR A 60 25.37 -7.59 -13.77
N ILE A 61 24.23 -7.43 -14.45
CA ILE A 61 23.92 -8.08 -15.70
C ILE A 61 23.82 -6.99 -16.78
N ASP A 62 24.81 -6.97 -17.68
CA ASP A 62 24.94 -5.96 -18.73
C ASP A 62 24.61 -6.48 -20.15
N GLN A 63 24.18 -7.75 -20.26
CA GLN A 63 23.81 -8.39 -21.51
C GLN A 63 22.50 -9.19 -21.35
N PRO A 64 21.69 -9.34 -22.39
CA PRO A 64 20.52 -10.20 -22.38
C PRO A 64 20.89 -11.64 -21.98
N MET A 65 20.23 -12.18 -20.97
CA MET A 65 20.45 -13.54 -20.51
C MET A 65 19.32 -14.06 -19.65
N THR A 66 19.19 -15.37 -19.59
CA THR A 66 18.41 -16.08 -18.57
C THR A 66 19.36 -16.67 -17.56
N LEU A 67 19.24 -16.22 -16.30
CA LEU A 67 19.98 -16.75 -15.15
C LEU A 67 19.06 -17.62 -14.31
N THR A 68 19.35 -18.91 -14.24
CA THR A 68 18.66 -19.86 -13.36
C THR A 68 19.60 -20.25 -12.23
N CYS A 69 19.15 -20.05 -11.00
CA CYS A 69 19.92 -20.45 -9.80
C CYS A 69 19.55 -21.86 -9.37
N GLU A 70 20.54 -22.69 -9.06
CA GLU A 70 20.31 -23.98 -8.42
C GLU A 70 19.82 -23.78 -6.96
N PRO A 71 19.06 -24.73 -6.41
CA PRO A 71 18.71 -24.70 -4.99
C PRO A 71 19.95 -24.56 -4.12
N GLY A 72 20.00 -23.51 -3.28
CA GLY A 72 21.16 -23.19 -2.43
C GLY A 72 22.13 -22.17 -3.04
N ALA A 73 21.93 -21.71 -4.28
CA ALA A 73 22.67 -20.57 -4.81
C ALA A 73 22.15 -19.27 -4.18
N ALA A 74 23.03 -18.50 -3.54
CA ALA A 74 22.66 -17.27 -2.85
C ALA A 74 23.65 -16.13 -3.14
N PHE A 75 23.11 -14.99 -3.55
CA PHE A 75 23.80 -13.72 -3.59
C PHE A 75 23.79 -13.12 -2.18
N ARG A 76 24.96 -12.93 -1.61
CA ARG A 76 25.12 -12.32 -0.28
C ARG A 76 25.84 -10.99 -0.39
N GLY A 77 25.12 -9.91 -0.11
CA GLY A 77 25.71 -8.58 -0.04
C GLY A 77 26.68 -8.42 1.15
N ARG A 78 27.21 -7.21 1.30
CA ARG A 78 28.05 -6.81 2.45
C ARG A 78 27.41 -5.72 3.29
N GLY A 79 26.07 -5.58 3.20
CA GLY A 79 25.34 -4.50 3.84
C GLY A 79 25.41 -3.17 3.06
N GLU A 80 25.94 -3.18 1.84
CA GLU A 80 26.11 -2.00 0.99
C GLU A 80 25.70 -2.30 -0.45
N GLY A 81 25.17 -1.27 -1.16
CA GLY A 81 24.79 -1.38 -2.57
C GLY A 81 23.67 -2.37 -2.87
N ASN A 82 23.47 -2.67 -4.14
CA ASN A 82 22.47 -3.63 -4.59
C ASN A 82 23.02 -5.05 -4.57
N GLY A 83 22.15 -6.05 -4.37
CA GLY A 83 22.53 -7.46 -4.57
C GLY A 83 22.82 -7.73 -6.05
N LEU A 84 21.85 -7.38 -6.92
CA LEU A 84 21.97 -7.53 -8.36
C LEU A 84 21.43 -6.27 -9.05
N THR A 85 22.17 -5.72 -10.01
CA THR A 85 21.72 -4.60 -10.86
C THR A 85 21.57 -5.08 -12.30
N ILE A 86 20.39 -4.87 -12.90
CA ILE A 86 20.08 -5.26 -14.27
C ILE A 86 20.17 -4.04 -15.18
N ARG A 87 21.04 -4.11 -16.19
CA ARG A 87 21.37 -3.03 -17.14
C ARG A 87 21.15 -3.45 -18.61
N ALA A 88 20.53 -4.58 -18.86
CA ALA A 88 20.24 -5.07 -20.21
C ALA A 88 18.77 -5.43 -20.36
N GLN A 89 18.27 -5.35 -21.60
CA GLN A 89 16.90 -5.76 -21.95
C GLN A 89 16.76 -7.29 -21.90
N ASN A 90 15.52 -7.77 -21.70
CA ASN A 90 15.15 -9.17 -21.79
C ASN A 90 15.99 -10.08 -20.87
N VAL A 91 16.42 -9.57 -19.71
CA VAL A 91 17.08 -10.38 -18.69
C VAL A 91 16.03 -11.11 -17.87
N GLN A 92 16.23 -12.42 -17.69
CA GLN A 92 15.44 -13.22 -16.76
C GLN A 92 16.30 -13.72 -15.61
N VAL A 93 15.81 -13.58 -14.35
CA VAL A 93 16.45 -14.09 -13.13
C VAL A 93 15.45 -14.93 -12.37
N GLN A 94 15.77 -16.20 -12.14
CA GLN A 94 14.85 -17.10 -11.46
C GLN A 94 15.52 -18.02 -10.44
N GLY A 95 14.77 -18.35 -9.37
CA GLY A 95 15.16 -19.34 -8.37
C GLY A 95 16.31 -18.93 -7.44
N CYS A 96 16.74 -17.66 -7.50
CA CYS A 96 17.87 -17.15 -6.73
C CYS A 96 17.46 -16.73 -5.32
N THR A 97 18.42 -16.82 -4.38
CA THR A 97 18.27 -16.25 -3.04
C THR A 97 19.14 -14.99 -2.91
N PHE A 98 18.60 -13.94 -2.31
CA PHE A 98 19.31 -12.69 -2.04
C PHE A 98 19.29 -12.40 -0.54
N LEU A 99 20.47 -12.11 0.02
CA LEU A 99 20.68 -11.88 1.45
C LEU A 99 21.62 -10.68 1.66
N ASP A 100 21.43 -9.94 2.74
CA ASP A 100 22.38 -8.94 3.27
C ASP A 100 22.84 -7.86 2.26
N TRP A 101 22.00 -7.45 1.32
CA TRP A 101 22.27 -6.29 0.46
C TRP A 101 22.19 -4.99 1.27
N GLY A 102 22.55 -3.85 0.67
CA GLY A 102 22.53 -2.55 1.34
C GLY A 102 21.13 -2.12 1.79
N HIS A 103 21.10 -1.28 2.82
CA HIS A 103 19.86 -0.74 3.40
C HIS A 103 19.79 0.79 3.38
N ASP A 104 20.66 1.45 2.59
CA ASP A 104 20.52 2.88 2.34
C ASP A 104 19.31 3.15 1.45
N LEU A 105 18.22 3.64 2.07
CA LEU A 105 16.96 3.92 1.38
C LEU A 105 17.07 5.16 0.48
N THR A 106 18.02 6.07 0.74
CA THR A 106 18.27 7.25 -0.10
C THR A 106 19.02 6.86 -1.39
N ALA A 107 19.93 5.90 -1.29
CA ALA A 107 20.61 5.28 -2.42
C ALA A 107 19.77 4.21 -3.13
N MET A 108 18.54 3.95 -2.64
CA MET A 108 17.60 2.96 -3.19
C MET A 108 18.19 1.54 -3.25
N ASN A 109 18.97 1.15 -2.23
CA ASN A 109 19.60 -0.16 -2.20
C ASN A 109 18.55 -1.28 -2.21
N ALA A 110 18.66 -2.19 -3.17
CA ALA A 110 17.70 -3.25 -3.44
C ALA A 110 18.38 -4.62 -3.61
N ALA A 111 17.66 -5.70 -3.27
CA ALA A 111 18.11 -7.05 -3.63
C ALA A 111 18.28 -7.16 -5.15
N VAL A 112 17.28 -6.66 -5.91
CA VAL A 112 17.33 -6.54 -7.37
C VAL A 112 16.96 -5.11 -7.78
N PHE A 113 17.88 -4.43 -8.44
CA PHE A 113 17.67 -3.09 -9.00
C PHE A 113 17.58 -3.17 -10.52
N ILE A 114 16.47 -2.72 -11.10
CA ILE A 114 16.20 -2.77 -12.54
C ILE A 114 16.29 -1.36 -13.11
N GLN A 115 17.30 -1.10 -13.93
CA GLN A 115 17.53 0.20 -14.54
C GLN A 115 16.60 0.49 -15.73
N PRO A 116 16.43 1.76 -16.15
CA PRO A 116 15.50 2.14 -17.23
C PRO A 116 15.73 1.44 -18.57
N VAL A 117 16.96 1.05 -18.84
CA VAL A 117 17.34 0.32 -20.07
C VAL A 117 16.86 -1.15 -20.05
N ALA A 118 16.61 -1.71 -18.88
CA ALA A 118 16.29 -3.14 -18.70
C ALA A 118 14.81 -3.47 -18.98
N GLN A 119 14.33 -3.09 -20.15
CA GLN A 119 12.95 -3.37 -20.59
C GLN A 119 12.74 -4.87 -20.76
N GLY A 120 11.53 -5.34 -20.44
CA GLY A 120 11.17 -6.74 -20.55
C GLY A 120 11.87 -7.66 -19.53
N ALA A 121 12.47 -7.10 -18.48
CA ALA A 121 13.11 -7.91 -17.43
C ALA A 121 12.08 -8.80 -16.71
N VAL A 122 12.45 -10.04 -16.42
CA VAL A 122 11.62 -11.02 -15.70
C VAL A 122 12.35 -11.47 -14.44
N ILE A 123 11.74 -11.21 -13.28
CA ILE A 123 12.24 -11.62 -11.95
C ILE A 123 11.21 -12.56 -11.36
N LYS A 124 11.54 -13.85 -11.28
CA LYS A 124 10.54 -14.82 -10.83
C LYS A 124 11.08 -15.88 -9.87
N GLU A 125 10.22 -16.33 -8.96
CA GLU A 125 10.50 -17.45 -8.06
C GLU A 125 11.76 -17.22 -7.18
N ASN A 126 12.15 -15.96 -6.94
CA ASN A 126 13.31 -15.61 -6.12
C ASN A 126 12.91 -15.45 -4.65
N ARG A 127 13.87 -15.63 -3.76
CA ARG A 127 13.74 -15.40 -2.33
C ARG A 127 14.65 -14.24 -1.90
N MET A 128 14.09 -13.27 -1.19
CA MET A 128 14.81 -12.08 -0.77
C MET A 128 14.56 -11.85 0.71
N HIS A 129 15.64 -11.73 1.50
CA HIS A 129 15.52 -11.42 2.92
C HIS A 129 16.56 -10.37 3.31
N GLY A 130 16.09 -9.17 3.74
CA GLY A 130 16.96 -8.06 4.08
C GLY A 130 16.23 -6.79 4.47
N GLN A 131 16.99 -5.72 4.74
CA GLN A 131 16.50 -4.47 5.30
C GLN A 131 16.14 -3.41 4.25
N GLY A 132 16.85 -3.38 3.11
CA GLY A 132 16.63 -2.47 2.00
C GLY A 132 15.42 -2.87 1.14
N PHE A 133 15.31 -2.29 -0.04
CA PHE A 133 14.24 -2.65 -0.97
C PHE A 133 14.40 -4.10 -1.46
N GLY A 134 13.29 -4.81 -1.64
CA GLY A 134 13.35 -6.12 -2.29
C GLY A 134 13.64 -5.96 -3.78
N ILE A 135 12.71 -5.43 -4.56
CA ILE A 135 12.88 -5.13 -5.98
C ILE A 135 12.59 -3.65 -6.22
N TRP A 136 13.55 -2.94 -6.80
CA TRP A 136 13.37 -1.57 -7.28
C TRP A 136 13.37 -1.55 -8.80
N VAL A 137 12.32 -1.00 -9.41
CA VAL A 137 12.23 -0.81 -10.85
C VAL A 137 12.24 0.68 -11.14
N ASP A 138 13.27 1.14 -11.84
CA ASP A 138 13.46 2.54 -12.21
C ASP A 138 13.16 2.73 -13.70
N GLY A 139 11.98 3.25 -14.03
CA GLY A 139 11.61 3.66 -15.39
C GLY A 139 11.56 2.58 -16.47
N ALA A 140 11.83 1.31 -16.13
CA ALA A 140 11.81 0.21 -17.10
C ALA A 140 10.36 -0.14 -17.50
N ARG A 141 10.16 -0.59 -18.75
CA ARG A 141 8.87 -0.98 -19.30
C ARG A 141 8.72 -2.50 -19.36
N ASP A 142 7.47 -2.94 -19.29
CA ASP A 142 7.07 -4.34 -19.57
C ASP A 142 7.80 -5.36 -18.68
N VAL A 143 8.13 -4.96 -17.44
CA VAL A 143 8.81 -5.80 -16.47
C VAL A 143 7.82 -6.80 -15.86
N SER A 144 8.23 -8.04 -15.66
CA SER A 144 7.44 -9.07 -14.99
C SER A 144 8.10 -9.51 -13.68
N LEU A 145 7.36 -9.33 -12.56
CA LEU A 145 7.78 -9.72 -11.21
C LEU A 145 6.80 -10.79 -10.72
N VAL A 146 7.23 -12.04 -10.73
CA VAL A 146 6.30 -13.19 -10.61
C VAL A 146 6.74 -14.14 -9.51
N ASP A 147 5.82 -14.53 -8.62
CA ASP A 147 6.02 -15.56 -7.60
C ASP A 147 7.28 -15.38 -6.73
N ASN A 148 7.72 -14.13 -6.49
CA ASN A 148 8.84 -13.85 -5.60
C ASN A 148 8.39 -13.83 -4.13
N HIS A 149 9.28 -14.28 -3.24
CA HIS A 149 9.11 -14.24 -1.79
C HIS A 149 10.04 -13.17 -1.20
N ILE A 150 9.48 -12.10 -0.67
CA ILE A 150 10.22 -10.96 -0.14
C ILE A 150 9.90 -10.77 1.33
N GLN A 151 10.91 -10.81 2.17
CA GLN A 151 10.78 -10.61 3.59
C GLN A 151 11.73 -9.49 4.05
N GLY A 152 11.16 -8.50 4.76
CA GLY A 152 11.92 -7.45 5.45
C GLY A 152 12.48 -7.92 6.79
N ASP A 153 13.02 -6.97 7.55
CA ASP A 153 13.53 -7.22 8.91
C ASP A 153 12.53 -6.68 9.96
N PRO A 154 11.82 -7.55 10.69
CA PRO A 154 10.87 -7.12 11.72
C PRO A 154 11.55 -6.45 12.93
N GLY A 155 12.86 -6.61 13.10
CA GLY A 155 13.63 -5.94 14.15
C GLY A 155 13.78 -4.43 13.94
N LEU A 156 13.59 -3.94 12.72
CA LEU A 156 13.61 -2.52 12.41
C LEU A 156 12.21 -1.90 12.54
N ARG A 157 12.16 -0.58 12.86
CA ARG A 157 10.90 0.18 12.77
C ARG A 157 10.42 0.19 11.30
N SER A 158 9.11 0.15 11.10
CA SER A 158 8.51 0.10 9.76
C SER A 158 9.05 1.18 8.81
N GLN A 159 9.28 2.41 9.28
CA GLN A 159 9.80 3.52 8.47
C GLN A 159 11.26 3.35 8.03
N ASP A 160 12.02 2.52 8.72
CA ASP A 160 13.45 2.31 8.47
C ASP A 160 13.69 1.10 7.53
N ARG A 161 12.61 0.43 7.08
CA ARG A 161 12.65 -0.69 6.13
C ARG A 161 12.45 -0.21 4.70
N GLY A 162 13.00 -0.93 3.73
CA GLY A 162 12.68 -0.76 2.31
C GLY A 162 11.27 -1.30 1.97
N ASN A 163 10.73 -0.94 0.82
CA ASN A 163 9.51 -1.56 0.30
C ASN A 163 9.82 -2.94 -0.30
N GLY A 164 8.84 -3.83 -0.33
CA GLY A 164 9.00 -5.13 -0.98
C GLY A 164 9.27 -4.98 -2.48
N ILE A 165 8.34 -4.37 -3.19
CA ILE A 165 8.46 -4.00 -4.60
C ILE A 165 8.20 -2.50 -4.73
N HIS A 166 9.07 -1.79 -5.46
CA HIS A 166 8.90 -0.38 -5.76
C HIS A 166 8.95 -0.16 -7.27
N LEU A 167 7.86 0.37 -7.83
CA LEU A 167 7.76 0.76 -9.22
C LEU A 167 7.80 2.28 -9.30
N TYR A 168 8.88 2.85 -9.85
CA TYR A 168 9.04 4.28 -10.06
C TYR A 168 9.08 4.59 -11.55
N ALA A 169 8.18 5.44 -12.04
CA ALA A 169 8.05 5.83 -13.45
C ALA A 169 7.92 4.64 -14.43
N VAL A 170 7.27 3.56 -13.99
CA VAL A 170 7.16 2.27 -14.72
C VAL A 170 5.87 2.21 -15.54
N HIS A 171 5.93 1.60 -16.70
CA HIS A 171 4.78 1.36 -17.55
C HIS A 171 4.69 -0.10 -18.01
N GLY A 172 3.48 -0.68 -17.92
CA GLY A 172 3.21 -2.02 -18.44
C GLY A 172 3.74 -3.17 -17.57
N ALA A 173 4.16 -2.91 -16.31
CA ALA A 173 4.65 -3.96 -15.45
C ALA A 173 3.56 -4.95 -15.02
N ARG A 174 3.95 -6.21 -14.84
CA ARG A 174 3.13 -7.31 -14.30
C ARG A 174 3.72 -7.77 -12.96
N VAL A 175 3.00 -7.55 -11.88
CA VAL A 175 3.39 -7.96 -10.52
C VAL A 175 2.40 -9.02 -10.06
N ILE A 176 2.79 -10.30 -10.16
CA ILE A 176 1.85 -11.41 -10.06
C ILE A 176 2.33 -12.44 -9.04
N GLY A 177 1.44 -12.85 -8.12
CA GLY A 177 1.64 -13.97 -7.22
C GLY A 177 2.76 -13.79 -6.18
N ASN A 178 3.27 -12.57 -5.99
CA ASN A 178 4.35 -12.32 -5.05
C ASN A 178 3.85 -12.40 -3.61
N GLN A 179 4.69 -12.90 -2.72
CA GLN A 179 4.45 -12.95 -1.28
C GLN A 179 5.42 -12.00 -0.59
N ILE A 180 4.88 -10.98 0.07
CA ILE A 180 5.67 -9.90 0.67
C ILE A 180 5.24 -9.71 2.12
N ARG A 181 6.21 -9.71 3.02
CA ARG A 181 5.93 -9.49 4.45
C ARG A 181 7.04 -8.71 5.14
N GLU A 182 6.68 -8.04 6.24
CA GLU A 182 7.62 -7.38 7.17
C GLU A 182 8.51 -6.31 6.51
N THR A 183 8.18 -5.84 5.31
CA THR A 183 8.79 -4.67 4.66
C THR A 183 8.07 -3.39 5.11
N ARG A 184 8.48 -2.22 4.63
CA ARG A 184 7.77 -0.96 4.90
C ARG A 184 6.39 -0.98 4.24
N ASP A 185 6.34 -0.95 2.92
CA ASP A 185 5.16 -1.16 2.10
C ASP A 185 5.36 -2.44 1.27
N GLY A 186 4.27 -3.15 0.98
CA GLY A 186 4.34 -4.36 0.15
C GLY A 186 4.73 -4.01 -1.28
N ILE A 187 3.82 -3.35 -2.00
CA ILE A 187 4.03 -2.88 -3.37
C ILE A 187 3.76 -1.38 -3.41
N TYR A 188 4.77 -0.58 -3.71
CA TYR A 188 4.64 0.86 -3.90
C TYR A 188 4.74 1.21 -5.39
N ILE A 189 3.74 1.93 -5.87
CA ILE A 189 3.63 2.36 -7.27
C ILE A 189 3.62 3.88 -7.29
N ASP A 190 4.68 4.48 -7.81
CA ASP A 190 4.87 5.92 -7.89
C ASP A 190 5.03 6.35 -9.35
N THR A 191 4.28 7.36 -9.75
CA THR A 191 4.36 8.00 -11.08
C THR A 191 4.33 6.98 -12.24
N SER A 192 3.57 5.89 -12.06
CA SER A 192 3.59 4.70 -12.93
C SER A 192 2.20 4.42 -13.50
N SER A 193 2.10 3.81 -14.68
CA SER A 193 0.80 3.60 -15.34
C SER A 193 0.71 2.30 -16.15
N GLY A 194 -0.53 1.85 -16.37
CA GLY A 194 -0.79 0.66 -17.18
C GLY A 194 -0.29 -0.65 -16.58
N ASN A 195 -0.05 -0.68 -15.26
CA ASN A 195 0.50 -1.85 -14.59
C ASN A 195 -0.60 -2.79 -14.08
N LEU A 196 -0.29 -4.07 -13.99
CA LEU A 196 -1.15 -5.12 -13.44
C LEU A 196 -0.54 -5.66 -12.14
N LEU A 197 -1.29 -5.57 -11.04
CA LEU A 197 -1.01 -6.24 -9.78
C LEU A 197 -2.05 -7.33 -9.58
N GLN A 198 -1.63 -8.59 -9.55
CA GLN A 198 -2.59 -9.71 -9.50
C GLN A 198 -2.16 -10.81 -8.53
N GLY A 199 -3.07 -11.22 -7.65
CA GLY A 199 -2.89 -12.39 -6.82
C GLY A 199 -1.74 -12.31 -5.82
N ASN A 200 -1.26 -11.09 -5.47
CA ASN A 200 -0.19 -10.91 -4.50
C ASN A 200 -0.72 -11.05 -3.07
N THR A 201 0.10 -11.60 -2.17
CA THR A 201 -0.18 -11.72 -0.73
C THR A 201 0.77 -10.83 0.04
N LEU A 202 0.21 -9.92 0.84
CA LEU A 202 0.90 -8.79 1.46
C LEU A 202 0.57 -8.74 2.95
N GLU A 203 1.55 -9.02 3.83
CA GLU A 203 1.28 -9.23 5.26
C GLU A 203 2.25 -8.45 6.18
N ASP A 204 1.73 -7.99 7.33
CA ASP A 204 2.52 -7.34 8.40
C ASP A 204 3.32 -6.12 7.91
N LEU A 205 2.63 -5.19 7.22
CA LEU A 205 3.19 -4.04 6.52
C LEU A 205 2.61 -2.72 7.02
N ARG A 206 3.24 -1.60 6.66
CA ARG A 206 2.62 -0.29 6.80
C ARG A 206 1.45 -0.14 5.81
N TYR A 207 1.72 -0.30 4.53
CA TYR A 207 0.71 -0.36 3.47
C TYR A 207 0.89 -1.64 2.66
N GLY A 208 -0.19 -2.37 2.43
CA GLY A 208 -0.15 -3.52 1.54
C GLY A 208 0.19 -3.08 0.12
N VAL A 209 -0.70 -2.30 -0.49
CA VAL A 209 -0.47 -1.63 -1.77
C VAL A 209 -0.53 -0.12 -1.56
N HIS A 210 0.47 0.61 -2.07
CA HIS A 210 0.58 2.05 -1.96
C HIS A 210 0.68 2.68 -3.35
N TYR A 211 -0.29 3.51 -3.72
CA TYR A 211 -0.32 4.28 -4.96
C TYR A 211 -0.03 5.75 -4.70
N MET A 212 0.78 6.34 -5.58
CA MET A 212 1.01 7.78 -5.61
C MET A 212 1.20 8.23 -7.07
N PHE A 213 0.33 9.13 -7.56
CA PHE A 213 0.35 9.66 -8.94
C PHE A 213 0.37 8.58 -10.03
N ALA A 214 -0.28 7.44 -9.80
CA ALA A 214 -0.19 6.27 -10.66
C ALA A 214 -1.55 5.94 -11.29
N ASN A 215 -1.67 6.09 -12.60
CA ASN A 215 -2.95 6.05 -13.33
C ASN A 215 -3.12 4.78 -14.17
N ASP A 216 -4.35 4.46 -14.56
CA ASP A 216 -4.68 3.38 -15.50
C ASP A 216 -4.16 1.99 -15.06
N ASN A 217 -4.05 1.76 -13.75
CA ASN A 217 -3.54 0.50 -13.21
C ASN A 217 -4.67 -0.43 -12.79
N ARG A 218 -4.37 -1.74 -12.77
CA ARG A 218 -5.32 -2.80 -12.42
C ARG A 218 -4.83 -3.57 -11.20
N LEU A 219 -5.68 -3.68 -10.18
CA LEU A 219 -5.45 -4.47 -8.96
C LEU A 219 -6.49 -5.58 -8.93
N LEU A 220 -6.08 -6.80 -9.13
CA LEU A 220 -6.98 -7.94 -9.30
C LEU A 220 -6.66 -9.05 -8.30
N GLY A 221 -7.59 -9.37 -7.41
CA GLY A 221 -7.49 -10.53 -6.53
C GLY A 221 -6.27 -10.54 -5.59
N ASN A 222 -5.73 -9.38 -5.19
CA ASN A 222 -4.67 -9.30 -4.19
C ASN A 222 -5.23 -9.45 -2.78
N THR A 223 -4.41 -9.90 -1.84
CA THR A 223 -4.80 -10.06 -0.43
C THR A 223 -3.84 -9.29 0.46
N THR A 224 -4.39 -8.46 1.36
CA THR A 224 -3.65 -7.80 2.44
C THR A 224 -4.09 -8.34 3.78
N ARG A 225 -3.17 -8.50 4.72
CA ARG A 225 -3.46 -8.96 6.08
C ARG A 225 -2.59 -8.26 7.10
N ARG A 226 -3.20 -7.84 8.21
CA ARG A 226 -2.52 -7.22 9.37
C ARG A 226 -1.60 -6.06 8.98
N THR A 227 -1.98 -5.32 7.95
CA THR A 227 -1.29 -4.09 7.56
C THR A 227 -1.90 -2.90 8.31
N ARG A 228 -1.20 -1.76 8.35
CA ARG A 228 -1.81 -0.53 8.84
C ARG A 228 -2.90 -0.03 7.89
N THR A 229 -2.71 -0.20 6.59
CA THR A 229 -3.70 0.08 5.54
C THR A 229 -3.55 -0.95 4.44
N GLY A 230 -4.63 -1.64 4.11
CA GLY A 230 -4.61 -2.64 3.05
C GLY A 230 -4.24 -2.02 1.70
N TYR A 231 -5.08 -1.16 1.20
CA TYR A 231 -4.91 -0.49 -0.09
C TYR A 231 -4.93 1.03 0.10
N ALA A 232 -3.78 1.67 0.03
CA ALA A 232 -3.63 3.13 0.08
C ALA A 232 -3.57 3.70 -1.34
N LEU A 233 -4.73 4.06 -1.88
CA LEU A 233 -4.88 4.62 -3.21
C LEU A 233 -4.84 6.14 -3.11
N MET A 234 -3.78 6.77 -3.63
CA MET A 234 -3.57 8.21 -3.47
C MET A 234 -3.27 8.90 -4.80
N GLN A 235 -3.90 10.07 -5.01
CA GLN A 235 -3.65 11.00 -6.12
C GLN A 235 -3.58 10.31 -7.50
N SER A 236 -4.52 9.40 -7.76
CA SER A 236 -4.51 8.54 -8.94
C SER A 236 -5.90 8.51 -9.60
N ARG A 237 -5.96 8.12 -10.85
CA ARG A 237 -7.20 8.03 -11.61
C ARG A 237 -7.26 6.78 -12.47
N GLN A 238 -8.51 6.43 -12.88
CA GLN A 238 -8.77 5.33 -13.81
C GLN A 238 -8.22 3.99 -13.29
N LEU A 239 -8.31 3.78 -11.96
CA LEU A 239 -7.93 2.52 -11.36
C LEU A 239 -9.04 1.49 -11.52
N THR A 240 -8.66 0.23 -11.76
CA THR A 240 -9.54 -0.93 -11.74
C THR A 240 -9.17 -1.81 -10.55
N VAL A 241 -9.99 -1.82 -9.50
CA VAL A 241 -9.72 -2.50 -8.23
C VAL A 241 -10.79 -3.57 -8.03
N ILE A 242 -10.50 -4.81 -8.39
CA ILE A 242 -11.53 -5.87 -8.45
C ILE A 242 -11.09 -7.11 -7.70
N GLY A 243 -12.00 -7.66 -6.87
CA GLY A 243 -11.85 -8.94 -6.21
C GLY A 243 -10.71 -8.98 -5.17
N ASN A 244 -10.23 -7.85 -4.69
CA ASN A 244 -9.17 -7.81 -3.69
C ASN A 244 -9.74 -8.05 -2.28
N ARG A 245 -8.90 -8.55 -1.38
CA ARG A 245 -9.23 -8.81 0.01
C ARG A 245 -8.36 -7.97 0.95
N SER A 246 -8.97 -7.45 2.01
CA SER A 246 -8.30 -6.76 3.12
C SER A 246 -8.80 -7.39 4.41
N GLU A 247 -7.93 -8.04 5.16
CA GLU A 247 -8.30 -8.84 6.32
C GLU A 247 -7.52 -8.40 7.56
N GLN A 248 -8.22 -8.01 8.63
CA GLN A 248 -7.61 -7.64 9.91
C GLN A 248 -6.61 -6.48 9.80
N ASP A 249 -6.79 -5.61 8.84
CA ASP A 249 -5.99 -4.39 8.70
C ASP A 249 -6.36 -3.37 9.81
N GLN A 250 -5.51 -2.40 10.10
CA GLN A 250 -5.68 -1.58 11.31
C GLN A 250 -6.52 -0.32 11.06
N ASN A 251 -6.03 0.62 10.27
CA ASN A 251 -6.66 1.93 10.14
C ASN A 251 -7.68 1.96 9.01
N TYR A 252 -7.29 1.40 7.86
CA TYR A 252 -8.11 1.41 6.66
C TYR A 252 -7.95 0.09 5.90
N GLY A 253 -9.06 -0.50 5.48
CA GLY A 253 -9.04 -1.57 4.50
C GLY A 253 -8.67 -1.00 3.12
N ILE A 254 -9.52 -0.09 2.61
CA ILE A 254 -9.25 0.65 1.38
C ILE A 254 -9.32 2.15 1.69
N LEU A 255 -8.26 2.88 1.38
CA LEU A 255 -8.18 4.33 1.46
C LEU A 255 -8.16 4.92 0.05
N MET A 256 -9.14 5.76 -0.28
CA MET A 256 -9.20 6.56 -1.50
C MET A 256 -8.92 8.03 -1.14
N ASN A 257 -7.80 8.55 -1.59
CA ASN A 257 -7.39 9.93 -1.34
C ASN A 257 -7.06 10.63 -2.66
N TYR A 258 -7.92 11.55 -3.10
CA TYR A 258 -7.88 12.17 -4.43
C TYR A 258 -7.92 11.14 -5.57
N ILE A 259 -8.86 10.18 -5.50
CA ILE A 259 -9.08 9.16 -6.53
C ILE A 259 -10.25 9.57 -7.42
N THR A 260 -10.07 9.50 -8.74
CA THR A 260 -11.12 9.87 -9.68
C THR A 260 -11.29 8.84 -10.81
N TYR A 261 -12.54 8.75 -11.33
CA TYR A 261 -12.88 7.90 -12.48
C TYR A 261 -12.46 6.45 -12.34
N SER A 262 -12.46 5.92 -11.11
CA SER A 262 -11.99 4.57 -10.79
C SER A 262 -13.15 3.64 -10.46
N THR A 263 -12.93 2.34 -10.65
CA THR A 263 -13.90 1.29 -10.34
C THR A 263 -13.38 0.40 -9.23
N LEU A 264 -14.13 0.31 -8.13
CA LEU A 264 -13.93 -0.62 -7.03
C LEU A 264 -15.08 -1.62 -7.05
N ARG A 265 -14.80 -2.88 -7.37
CA ARG A 265 -15.86 -3.88 -7.50
C ARG A 265 -15.47 -5.23 -6.90
N ASP A 266 -16.44 -5.89 -6.28
CA ASP A 266 -16.31 -7.27 -5.76
C ASP A 266 -15.14 -7.43 -4.77
N ASN A 267 -14.71 -6.33 -4.10
CA ASN A 267 -13.68 -6.39 -3.08
C ASN A 267 -14.29 -6.79 -1.73
N VAL A 268 -13.52 -7.49 -0.92
CA VAL A 268 -13.93 -7.94 0.41
C VAL A 268 -13.01 -7.31 1.45
N VAL A 269 -13.58 -6.59 2.40
CA VAL A 269 -12.85 -5.98 3.51
C VAL A 269 -13.47 -6.43 4.82
N THR A 270 -12.69 -7.09 5.65
CA THR A 270 -13.16 -7.64 6.92
C THR A 270 -12.29 -7.24 8.09
N ASP A 271 -12.95 -7.02 9.25
CA ASP A 271 -12.30 -6.86 10.56
C ASP A 271 -11.26 -5.73 10.63
N VAL A 272 -11.50 -4.60 10.00
CA VAL A 272 -10.61 -3.43 10.11
C VAL A 272 -10.77 -2.80 11.49
N ARG A 273 -9.68 -2.77 12.25
CA ARG A 273 -9.66 -2.35 13.65
C ARG A 273 -9.02 -0.99 13.83
N ASP A 274 -9.32 -0.35 14.95
CA ASP A 274 -8.62 0.86 15.37
C ASP A 274 -7.14 0.56 15.65
N GLY A 275 -6.25 1.26 14.96
CA GLY A 275 -4.79 1.13 15.11
C GLY A 275 -4.21 1.86 16.33
N SER A 276 -5.05 2.29 17.29
CA SER A 276 -4.65 3.11 18.45
C SER A 276 -3.82 2.37 19.52
N THR A 277 -3.47 1.12 19.31
CA THR A 277 -2.68 0.31 20.25
C THR A 277 -1.17 0.40 20.06
N GLY A 278 -0.67 1.25 19.19
CA GLY A 278 0.75 1.49 18.96
C GLY A 278 1.16 2.93 19.25
N ASP A 279 2.46 3.18 19.35
CA ASP A 279 3.16 4.41 19.78
C ASP A 279 2.77 5.72 19.05
N THR A 280 1.82 5.69 18.12
CA THR A 280 1.30 6.86 17.42
C THR A 280 -0.22 6.82 17.36
N MET A 281 -0.87 7.52 18.30
CA MET A 281 -2.29 7.86 18.18
C MET A 281 -2.50 8.76 16.95
N ILE A 282 -2.81 8.14 15.81
CA ILE A 282 -3.28 8.91 14.65
C ILE A 282 -4.76 9.24 14.92
N THR A 283 -5.02 10.48 15.29
CA THR A 283 -6.40 10.99 15.48
C THR A 283 -7.20 10.72 14.19
N GLY A 284 -8.26 9.95 14.28
CA GLY A 284 -9.12 9.60 13.13
C GLY A 284 -8.87 8.25 12.47
N ALA A 285 -7.94 7.44 12.97
CA ALA A 285 -7.73 6.06 12.55
C ALA A 285 -8.73 5.12 13.25
N GLU A 286 -10.01 5.21 12.89
CA GLU A 286 -11.10 4.53 13.61
C GLU A 286 -11.39 3.11 13.09
N GLY A 287 -10.52 2.49 12.31
CA GLY A 287 -10.79 1.18 11.73
C GLY A 287 -11.89 1.21 10.65
N LYS A 288 -11.61 1.83 9.52
CA LYS A 288 -12.57 2.03 8.43
C LYS A 288 -12.37 1.01 7.32
N ALA A 289 -13.42 0.28 6.97
CA ALA A 289 -13.33 -0.65 5.85
C ALA A 289 -13.07 0.11 4.54
N LEU A 290 -13.84 1.18 4.27
CA LEU A 290 -13.62 2.07 3.13
C LEU A 290 -13.57 3.53 3.61
N PHE A 291 -12.52 4.25 3.26
CA PHE A 291 -12.39 5.69 3.50
C PHE A 291 -12.22 6.45 2.20
N ILE A 292 -13.10 7.44 1.97
CA ILE A 292 -13.14 8.23 0.74
C ILE A 292 -12.92 9.71 1.10
N TYR A 293 -11.81 10.27 0.62
CA TYR A 293 -11.41 11.65 0.86
C TYR A 293 -11.11 12.36 -0.47
N ASN A 294 -11.80 13.47 -0.75
CA ASN A 294 -11.66 14.27 -1.98
C ASN A 294 -11.61 13.42 -3.26
N SER A 295 -12.46 12.40 -3.34
CA SER A 295 -12.47 11.43 -4.45
C SER A 295 -13.82 11.50 -5.18
N LEU A 296 -13.79 11.60 -6.51
CA LEU A 296 -14.91 12.00 -7.34
C LEU A 296 -15.13 11.03 -8.51
N PHE A 297 -16.39 10.88 -8.94
CA PHE A 297 -16.75 10.14 -10.16
C PHE A 297 -16.31 8.69 -10.17
N ASN A 298 -16.27 8.04 -9.00
CA ASN A 298 -15.89 6.64 -8.88
C ASN A 298 -17.12 5.72 -8.85
N ARG A 299 -16.94 4.47 -9.26
CA ARG A 299 -17.93 3.40 -9.15
C ARG A 299 -17.50 2.43 -8.05
N ILE A 300 -18.34 2.27 -7.04
CA ILE A 300 -18.11 1.43 -5.87
C ILE A 300 -19.30 0.47 -5.79
N GLU A 301 -19.15 -0.71 -6.34
CA GLU A 301 -20.26 -1.62 -6.61
C GLU A 301 -19.94 -3.07 -6.23
N GLY A 302 -20.87 -3.79 -5.61
CA GLY A 302 -20.72 -5.21 -5.31
C GLY A 302 -19.61 -5.53 -4.27
N ASN A 303 -19.12 -4.54 -3.52
CA ASN A 303 -18.10 -4.78 -2.49
C ASN A 303 -18.75 -5.24 -1.19
N HIS A 304 -17.97 -5.96 -0.36
CA HIS A 304 -18.40 -6.46 0.93
C HIS A 304 -17.53 -5.87 2.04
N PHE A 305 -18.14 -5.11 2.95
CA PHE A 305 -17.51 -4.44 4.07
C PHE A 305 -18.11 -4.95 5.38
N GLU A 306 -17.34 -5.74 6.14
CA GLU A 306 -17.86 -6.46 7.30
C GLU A 306 -16.97 -6.34 8.54
N GLY A 307 -17.59 -6.33 9.74
CA GLY A 307 -16.92 -6.51 11.03
C GLY A 307 -15.98 -5.38 11.44
N SER A 308 -16.04 -4.22 10.78
CA SER A 308 -15.14 -3.09 11.02
C SER A 308 -15.73 -2.06 12.00
N ALA A 309 -14.91 -1.13 12.52
CA ALA A 309 -15.45 -0.05 13.36
C ALA A 309 -16.34 0.91 12.53
N VAL A 310 -15.98 1.18 11.28
CA VAL A 310 -16.80 1.95 10.33
C VAL A 310 -16.81 1.23 8.98
N GLY A 311 -17.99 0.96 8.44
CA GLY A 311 -18.13 0.35 7.11
C GLY A 311 -17.61 1.29 6.02
N ILE A 312 -18.20 2.47 5.89
CA ILE A 312 -17.74 3.50 4.95
C ILE A 312 -17.70 4.88 5.61
N HIS A 313 -16.59 5.60 5.40
CA HIS A 313 -16.46 7.00 5.78
C HIS A 313 -16.25 7.87 4.53
N LEU A 314 -17.22 8.72 4.24
CA LEU A 314 -17.17 9.68 3.15
C LEU A 314 -16.98 11.10 3.73
N THR A 315 -15.99 11.84 3.24
CA THR A 315 -15.75 13.22 3.63
C THR A 315 -16.33 14.22 2.62
N ALA A 316 -16.42 15.47 3.03
CA ALA A 316 -16.71 16.58 2.12
C ALA A 316 -15.74 16.60 0.93
N GLY A 317 -16.21 17.05 -0.23
CA GLY A 317 -15.41 17.03 -1.46
C GLY A 317 -15.33 15.67 -2.15
N SER A 318 -16.05 14.66 -1.64
CA SER A 318 -16.18 13.35 -2.30
C SER A 318 -17.57 13.20 -2.87
N GLU A 319 -17.77 13.74 -4.07
CA GLU A 319 -19.07 13.86 -4.73
C GLU A 319 -19.14 13.02 -6.00
N ASP A 320 -20.34 12.83 -6.54
CA ASP A 320 -20.59 12.13 -7.79
C ASP A 320 -20.03 10.70 -7.84
N ASN A 321 -19.89 10.06 -6.68
CA ASN A 321 -19.55 8.65 -6.61
C ASN A 321 -20.81 7.80 -6.65
N ARG A 322 -20.81 6.77 -7.50
CA ARG A 322 -21.87 5.76 -7.54
C ARG A 322 -21.56 4.69 -6.51
N ILE A 323 -22.40 4.53 -5.49
CA ILE A 323 -22.23 3.57 -4.39
C ILE A 323 -23.50 2.72 -4.32
N ALA A 324 -23.52 1.55 -4.96
CA ALA A 324 -24.69 0.70 -5.05
C ALA A 324 -24.33 -0.79 -5.12
N GLY A 325 -25.22 -1.65 -4.66
CA GLY A 325 -25.03 -3.10 -4.67
C GLY A 325 -23.97 -3.59 -3.69
N ASN A 326 -23.48 -2.76 -2.77
CA ASN A 326 -22.49 -3.17 -1.77
C ASN A 326 -23.19 -3.77 -0.55
N VAL A 327 -22.41 -4.53 0.21
CA VAL A 327 -22.80 -5.09 1.50
C VAL A 327 -22.08 -4.36 2.63
N PHE A 328 -22.84 -3.86 3.59
CA PHE A 328 -22.32 -3.30 4.85
C PHE A 328 -22.92 -4.10 6.00
N ALA A 329 -22.16 -5.01 6.61
CA ALA A 329 -22.66 -5.94 7.60
C ALA A 329 -21.77 -5.98 8.86
N GLY A 330 -22.38 -6.10 10.04
CA GLY A 330 -21.66 -6.30 11.29
C GLY A 330 -20.67 -5.19 11.68
N ASN A 331 -20.67 -4.03 11.01
CA ASN A 331 -19.84 -2.90 11.38
C ASN A 331 -20.43 -2.20 12.62
N GLN A 332 -19.60 -1.64 13.48
CA GLN A 332 -20.09 -0.86 14.63
C GLN A 332 -20.88 0.37 14.19
N ARG A 333 -20.51 0.94 13.05
CA ARG A 333 -21.21 2.00 12.35
C ARG A 333 -21.14 1.74 10.84
N GLN A 334 -22.29 1.67 10.18
CA GLN A 334 -22.27 1.40 8.74
C GLN A 334 -21.73 2.59 7.94
N VAL A 335 -22.17 3.81 8.25
CA VAL A 335 -21.82 5.01 7.50
C VAL A 335 -21.37 6.13 8.45
N LYS A 336 -20.26 6.77 8.11
CA LYS A 336 -19.86 8.07 8.65
C LYS A 336 -19.76 9.06 7.49
N TYR A 337 -20.64 10.07 7.47
CA TYR A 337 -20.67 11.10 6.44
C TYR A 337 -20.62 12.49 7.07
N VAL A 338 -19.58 13.25 6.77
CA VAL A 338 -19.35 14.59 7.33
C VAL A 338 -19.35 15.60 6.20
N ALA A 339 -20.53 15.97 5.74
CA ALA A 339 -20.72 17.03 4.73
C ALA A 339 -22.12 17.62 4.78
N THR A 340 -22.44 18.50 3.84
CA THR A 340 -23.68 19.30 3.82
C THR A 340 -24.58 19.00 2.64
N ARG A 341 -24.24 18.05 1.77
CA ARG A 341 -25.05 17.67 0.61
C ARG A 341 -25.78 16.35 0.86
N LEU A 342 -26.94 16.21 0.25
CA LEU A 342 -27.62 14.93 0.17
C LEU A 342 -26.82 14.02 -0.80
N GLN A 343 -26.57 12.80 -0.36
CA GLN A 343 -25.93 11.75 -1.15
C GLN A 343 -26.91 10.60 -1.35
N GLU A 344 -27.35 10.37 -2.58
CA GLU A 344 -28.17 9.22 -2.93
C GLU A 344 -27.25 8.03 -3.27
N TRP A 345 -27.41 6.92 -2.54
CA TRP A 345 -26.59 5.72 -2.69
C TRP A 345 -27.37 4.53 -3.26
N SER A 346 -28.38 4.82 -4.04
CA SER A 346 -28.99 3.85 -4.95
C SER A 346 -28.73 4.25 -6.40
N ALA A 347 -28.75 3.28 -7.28
CA ALA A 347 -28.54 3.50 -8.69
C ALA A 347 -29.31 2.46 -9.52
N ASP A 348 -29.96 2.89 -10.59
CA ASP A 348 -30.80 2.04 -11.45
C ASP A 348 -31.89 1.29 -10.67
N GLY A 349 -32.46 1.94 -9.64
CA GLY A 349 -33.49 1.35 -8.79
C GLY A 349 -32.99 0.30 -7.82
N ARG A 350 -31.68 0.27 -7.50
CA ARG A 350 -31.09 -0.71 -6.60
C ARG A 350 -30.03 -0.04 -5.72
N GLY A 351 -30.12 -0.23 -4.41
CA GLY A 351 -29.21 0.32 -3.41
C GLY A 351 -28.24 -0.73 -2.84
N ASN A 352 -27.89 -0.60 -1.57
CA ASN A 352 -26.96 -1.45 -0.87
C ASN A 352 -27.68 -2.32 0.17
N TYR A 353 -27.01 -3.36 0.62
CA TYR A 353 -27.43 -4.14 1.79
C TYR A 353 -26.85 -3.52 3.06
N TRP A 354 -27.70 -3.29 4.06
CA TRP A 354 -27.36 -2.68 5.33
C TRP A 354 -27.74 -3.63 6.47
N GLY A 355 -26.77 -4.16 7.19
CA GLY A 355 -26.99 -5.14 8.24
C GLY A 355 -27.83 -4.65 9.43
N ASP A 356 -28.04 -3.34 9.54
CA ASP A 356 -28.89 -2.68 10.57
C ASP A 356 -30.17 -2.07 9.99
N TYR A 357 -30.53 -2.34 8.72
CA TYR A 357 -31.77 -1.89 8.12
C TYR A 357 -32.96 -2.66 8.71
N LEU A 358 -33.96 -1.93 9.17
CA LEU A 358 -35.15 -2.46 9.81
C LEU A 358 -36.46 -2.19 9.02
N GLY A 359 -36.33 -1.89 7.73
CA GLY A 359 -37.49 -1.68 6.86
C GLY A 359 -38.17 -3.00 6.47
N TRP A 360 -39.18 -2.89 5.65
CA TRP A 360 -39.98 -4.00 5.12
C TRP A 360 -40.06 -3.93 3.61
N ASP A 361 -40.39 -5.06 3.01
CA ASP A 361 -40.70 -5.21 1.59
C ASP A 361 -42.14 -5.76 1.49
N ARG A 362 -43.09 -4.94 1.07
CA ARG A 362 -44.51 -5.30 0.97
C ARG A 362 -44.88 -5.94 -0.36
N ASN A 363 -44.14 -5.56 -1.39
CA ASN A 363 -44.46 -5.99 -2.76
C ASN A 363 -43.68 -7.25 -3.16
N GLY A 364 -42.69 -7.67 -2.35
CA GLY A 364 -41.89 -8.88 -2.55
C GLY A 364 -40.87 -8.77 -3.68
N ASP A 365 -40.39 -7.54 -3.98
CA ASP A 365 -39.39 -7.33 -5.04
C ASP A 365 -37.93 -7.42 -4.56
N GLY A 366 -37.73 -7.65 -3.26
CA GLY A 366 -36.42 -7.77 -2.62
C GLY A 366 -35.79 -6.43 -2.26
N LEU A 367 -36.57 -5.33 -2.40
CA LEU A 367 -36.15 -3.97 -2.02
C LEU A 367 -36.97 -3.48 -0.83
N GLY A 368 -36.35 -2.69 0.03
CA GLY A 368 -37.08 -2.08 1.14
C GLY A 368 -37.94 -0.92 0.68
N ASP A 369 -39.21 -0.90 1.11
CA ASP A 369 -40.16 0.19 0.82
C ASP A 369 -39.84 1.52 1.53
N LEU A 370 -38.93 1.49 2.50
CA LEU A 370 -38.44 2.66 3.24
C LEU A 370 -36.99 2.92 2.89
N ALA A 371 -36.65 4.18 2.60
CA ALA A 371 -35.26 4.57 2.41
C ALA A 371 -34.44 4.32 3.69
N TYR A 372 -33.20 3.90 3.52
CA TYR A 372 -32.23 3.80 4.61
C TYR A 372 -31.50 5.14 4.77
N GLU A 373 -31.56 5.71 5.96
CA GLU A 373 -30.93 6.98 6.31
C GLU A 373 -30.03 6.76 7.54
N PRO A 374 -28.72 6.46 7.37
CA PRO A 374 -27.84 6.02 8.45
C PRO A 374 -27.42 7.13 9.42
N ASN A 375 -27.60 8.39 9.07
CA ASN A 375 -27.05 9.51 9.82
C ASN A 375 -28.14 10.48 10.28
N ASP A 376 -28.09 10.89 11.54
CA ASP A 376 -28.96 11.92 12.11
C ASP A 376 -28.15 13.19 12.51
N ASN A 377 -28.86 14.25 12.97
CA ASN A 377 -28.21 15.48 13.41
C ASN A 377 -27.34 15.29 14.68
N VAL A 378 -27.66 14.29 15.51
CA VAL A 378 -26.87 13.94 16.69
C VAL A 378 -25.54 13.33 16.27
N ASP A 379 -25.54 12.44 15.28
CA ASP A 379 -24.33 11.89 14.71
C ASP A 379 -23.42 12.99 14.16
N ARG A 380 -23.99 13.92 13.41
CA ARG A 380 -23.26 15.09 12.91
C ARG A 380 -22.69 15.94 14.03
N LEU A 381 -23.46 16.19 15.10
CA LEU A 381 -22.99 16.95 16.25
C LEU A 381 -21.80 16.28 16.93
N LEU A 382 -21.84 14.93 17.06
CA LEU A 382 -20.75 14.13 17.60
C LEU A 382 -19.47 14.19 16.76
N TRP A 383 -19.60 14.25 15.44
CA TRP A 383 -18.44 14.29 14.54
C TRP A 383 -17.77 15.66 14.53
N VAL A 384 -18.56 16.72 14.67
CA VAL A 384 -18.05 18.11 14.78
C VAL A 384 -17.51 18.39 16.18
N TYR A 385 -18.18 17.87 17.22
CA TYR A 385 -17.86 18.11 18.62
C TYR A 385 -17.75 16.78 19.39
N PRO A 386 -16.62 16.07 19.34
CA PRO A 386 -16.47 14.76 19.98
C PRO A 386 -16.77 14.75 21.48
N GLN A 387 -16.61 15.90 22.15
CA GLN A 387 -16.92 16.07 23.60
C GLN A 387 -18.41 15.84 23.92
N VAL A 388 -19.30 16.02 22.95
CA VAL A 388 -20.75 15.77 23.12
C VAL A 388 -21.03 14.30 23.40
N ARG A 389 -20.06 13.41 23.13
CA ARG A 389 -20.16 11.99 23.48
C ARG A 389 -20.49 11.76 24.97
N LEU A 390 -20.05 12.63 25.86
CA LEU A 390 -20.38 12.59 27.29
C LEU A 390 -21.87 12.83 27.57
N LEU A 391 -22.59 13.48 26.64
CA LEU A 391 -24.00 13.85 26.80
C LEU A 391 -24.96 12.90 26.08
N MET A 392 -24.47 11.84 25.43
CA MET A 392 -25.27 10.95 24.57
C MET A 392 -26.45 10.32 25.27
N ASN A 393 -26.33 10.05 26.57
CA ASN A 393 -27.41 9.49 27.39
C ASN A 393 -28.19 10.57 28.16
N SER A 394 -28.06 11.85 27.77
CA SER A 394 -28.79 12.93 28.41
C SER A 394 -30.22 13.07 27.84
N PRO A 395 -31.18 13.51 28.66
CA PRO A 395 -32.55 13.79 28.20
C PRO A 395 -32.59 14.80 27.04
N GLY A 396 -31.60 15.70 26.95
CA GLY A 396 -31.52 16.69 25.87
C GLY A 396 -31.22 16.04 24.50
N ILE A 397 -30.36 15.05 24.42
CA ILE A 397 -30.07 14.31 23.21
C ILE A 397 -31.28 13.45 22.80
N GLU A 398 -31.95 12.81 23.74
CA GLU A 398 -33.16 12.04 23.45
C GLU A 398 -34.31 12.95 22.94
N LEU A 399 -34.46 14.11 23.53
CA LEU A 399 -35.41 15.13 23.05
C LEU A 399 -35.07 15.57 21.62
N LEU A 400 -33.79 15.82 21.33
CA LEU A 400 -33.35 16.23 19.99
C LEU A 400 -33.67 15.14 18.94
N ARG A 401 -33.38 13.87 19.24
CA ARG A 401 -33.73 12.74 18.36
C ARG A 401 -35.24 12.62 18.17
N TRP A 402 -36.02 12.82 19.23
CA TRP A 402 -37.48 12.81 19.13
C TRP A 402 -37.98 13.93 18.23
N VAL A 403 -37.51 15.18 18.42
CA VAL A 403 -37.87 16.32 17.57
C VAL A 403 -37.54 16.05 16.11
N GLN A 404 -36.38 15.51 15.81
CA GLN A 404 -36.01 15.19 14.43
C GLN A 404 -36.93 14.16 13.78
N ARG A 405 -37.35 13.15 14.52
CA ARG A 405 -38.34 12.16 14.03
C ARG A 405 -39.74 12.77 13.85
N ALA A 406 -40.14 13.67 14.75
CA ALA A 406 -41.44 14.31 14.70
C ALA A 406 -41.57 15.43 13.61
N PHE A 407 -40.41 16.05 13.29
CA PHE A 407 -40.37 17.19 12.34
C PHE A 407 -39.29 16.93 11.26
N PRO A 408 -39.61 16.18 10.19
CA PRO A 408 -38.67 15.80 9.11
C PRO A 408 -38.00 16.98 8.40
N VAL A 409 -38.63 18.18 8.44
CA VAL A 409 -38.07 19.41 7.85
C VAL A 409 -36.76 19.85 8.51
N MET A 410 -36.45 19.34 9.71
CA MET A 410 -35.24 19.67 10.45
C MET A 410 -34.11 18.64 10.19
N LYS A 411 -34.30 17.68 9.29
CA LYS A 411 -33.23 16.73 8.92
C LYS A 411 -32.09 17.44 8.21
N SER A 412 -30.85 17.17 8.65
CA SER A 412 -29.67 17.59 7.89
C SER A 412 -29.52 16.74 6.64
N PRO A 413 -29.01 17.32 5.55
CA PRO A 413 -28.57 16.53 4.42
C PRO A 413 -27.58 15.45 4.87
N GLY A 414 -27.75 14.26 4.35
CA GLY A 414 -26.96 13.07 4.71
C GLY A 414 -26.91 12.07 3.57
N VAL A 415 -26.52 10.86 3.89
CA VAL A 415 -26.64 9.73 2.97
C VAL A 415 -28.08 9.20 3.02
N MET A 416 -28.62 8.90 1.87
CA MET A 416 -29.89 8.22 1.69
C MET A 416 -29.70 7.10 0.66
N ASP A 417 -30.22 5.93 0.97
CA ASP A 417 -30.38 4.83 0.04
C ASP A 417 -31.87 4.59 -0.15
N SER A 418 -32.37 4.99 -1.29
CA SER A 418 -33.82 4.95 -1.58
C SER A 418 -34.32 3.54 -1.91
N HIS A 419 -33.43 2.58 -2.19
CA HIS A 419 -33.79 1.23 -2.61
C HIS A 419 -32.91 0.18 -1.90
N PRO A 420 -32.89 0.15 -0.55
CA PRO A 420 -32.01 -0.76 0.20
C PRO A 420 -32.40 -2.22 -0.07
N LEU A 421 -31.40 -3.09 -0.15
CA LEU A 421 -31.59 -4.51 -0.40
C LEU A 421 -32.08 -5.21 0.87
N MET A 422 -33.11 -6.06 0.76
CA MET A 422 -33.63 -6.87 1.87
C MET A 422 -32.76 -8.09 2.14
N GLU A 423 -32.12 -8.63 1.12
CA GLU A 423 -31.25 -9.80 1.25
C GLU A 423 -29.81 -9.45 0.88
N MET A 424 -28.87 -10.06 1.62
CA MET A 424 -27.45 -9.92 1.34
C MET A 424 -27.12 -10.56 -0.01
N PRO A 425 -26.57 -9.80 -0.97
CA PRO A 425 -26.10 -10.37 -2.21
C PRO A 425 -25.05 -11.45 -2.00
N VAL A 426 -25.13 -12.53 -2.78
CA VAL A 426 -24.10 -13.57 -2.79
C VAL A 426 -22.83 -12.96 -3.33
N LEU A 427 -21.71 -13.15 -2.60
CA LEU A 427 -20.39 -12.72 -3.07
C LEU A 427 -20.09 -13.36 -4.43
N ALA A 428 -19.69 -12.53 -5.38
CA ALA A 428 -19.19 -13.05 -6.64
C ALA A 428 -18.02 -14.01 -6.38
N PRO A 429 -17.95 -15.16 -7.08
CA PRO A 429 -16.78 -16.01 -6.97
C PRO A 429 -15.55 -15.17 -7.32
N GLN A 430 -14.52 -15.30 -6.46
CA GLN A 430 -13.25 -14.60 -6.70
C GLN A 430 -12.80 -14.85 -8.15
N PRO A 431 -12.35 -13.83 -8.89
CA PRO A 431 -11.80 -14.05 -10.20
C PRO A 431 -10.76 -15.16 -10.07
N ASN A 432 -11.01 -16.25 -10.77
CA ASN A 432 -10.15 -17.42 -10.72
C ASN A 432 -8.74 -16.92 -11.07
N THR A 433 -7.84 -16.87 -10.10
CA THR A 433 -6.43 -16.51 -10.30
C THR A 433 -5.68 -17.63 -11.05
N ALA A 434 -6.44 -18.54 -11.73
CA ALA A 434 -5.88 -19.44 -12.67
C ALA A 434 -5.06 -18.60 -13.66
N ARG A 435 -3.76 -18.76 -13.56
CA ARG A 435 -2.70 -18.20 -14.38
C ARG A 435 -3.18 -18.13 -15.83
N GLU A 436 -3.66 -16.95 -16.27
CA GLU A 436 -3.65 -16.69 -17.71
C GLU A 436 -2.19 -16.77 -18.11
N ASN A 437 -1.89 -17.84 -18.80
CA ASN A 437 -0.57 -18.31 -19.17
C ASN A 437 0.33 -17.14 -19.57
N ALA A 438 1.42 -16.97 -18.83
CA ALA A 438 2.60 -16.27 -19.28
C ALA A 438 3.24 -17.18 -20.39
N SER A 439 2.69 -17.09 -21.59
CA SER A 439 3.34 -17.57 -22.80
C SER A 439 4.01 -16.40 -23.50
#